data_bf9229064e480071cf539cebff3322d5
#
_entry.id   bf9229064e480071cf539cebff3322d5
#
_cell.length_a   1.000
_cell.length_b   1.000
_cell.length_c   1.000
_cell.angle_alpha   90.00
_cell.angle_beta   90.00
_cell.angle_gamma   90.00
#
_symmetry.space_group_name_H-M   'P 1'
#
loop_
_entity.id
_entity.type
_entity.pdbx_description
1 polymer ?
#
loop_
_entity_poly.entity_id
_entity_poly.type
_entity_poly.pdbx_seq_one_letter_code
_entity_poly.pdbx_strand_id
1 'polypeptide(L)'
;MAIDGETHQFLVVFRSPPTLMALSSQDGHVVAKVDTCGDADDVFVDRKRRRVYVSCGEGVVEVLESGEAGYRRLARVPTVPGARTSLFAPELDRLFVAVRAASNEPAAIWVFRPPS
;
A
#
# COMPACT_ATOMS: atom_id res chain seq x y z
N MET A 1 3.51 5.49 -5.72
CA MET A 1 2.45 5.84 -6.68
C MET A 1 2.09 4.60 -7.50
N ALA A 2 0.81 4.41 -7.78
CA ALA A 2 0.35 3.24 -8.54
C ALA A 2 -0.78 3.64 -9.48
N ILE A 3 -1.00 2.82 -10.52
CA ILE A 3 -2.09 3.05 -11.48
C ILE A 3 -3.07 1.89 -11.39
N ASP A 4 -4.36 2.21 -11.34
CA ASP A 4 -5.44 1.26 -11.50
C ASP A 4 -6.11 1.51 -12.84
N GLY A 5 -5.78 0.65 -13.81
CA GLY A 5 -6.31 0.81 -15.17
C GLY A 5 -7.79 0.52 -15.30
N GLU A 6 -8.37 -0.24 -14.37
CA GLU A 6 -9.80 -0.54 -14.41
C GLU A 6 -10.65 0.65 -14.01
N THR A 7 -10.22 1.37 -12.99
CA THR A 7 -10.96 2.53 -12.49
C THR A 7 -10.51 3.84 -13.12
N HIS A 8 -9.47 3.81 -13.95
CA HIS A 8 -8.85 5.00 -14.55
C HIS A 8 -8.41 6.00 -13.49
N GLN A 9 -7.77 5.46 -12.43
CA GLN A 9 -7.26 6.26 -11.33
C GLN A 9 -5.80 5.97 -11.08
N PHE A 10 -5.08 6.97 -10.60
CA PHE A 10 -3.78 6.72 -10.02
C PHE A 10 -3.79 7.08 -8.54
N LEU A 11 -3.02 6.31 -7.78
CA LEU A 11 -2.99 6.38 -6.35
C LEU A 11 -1.67 6.94 -5.89
N VAL A 12 -1.74 7.92 -5.00
CA VAL A 12 -0.57 8.59 -4.45
C VAL A 12 -0.67 8.53 -2.93
N VAL A 13 0.42 8.16 -2.27
CA VAL A 13 0.47 8.23 -0.82
C VAL A 13 1.40 9.35 -0.40
N PHE A 14 1.03 10.03 0.67
CA PHE A 14 1.78 11.13 1.26
C PHE A 14 2.16 10.78 2.69
N ARG A 15 3.32 11.24 3.11
CA ARG A 15 3.82 10.96 4.46
C ARG A 15 3.24 11.90 5.51
N SER A 16 3.04 13.16 5.16
CA SER A 16 2.66 14.19 6.12
C SER A 16 1.67 15.18 5.49
N PRO A 17 0.39 15.10 5.85
CA PRO A 17 -0.19 14.07 6.71
C PRO A 17 -0.27 12.72 5.99
N PRO A 18 -0.28 11.60 6.73
CA PRO A 18 -0.34 10.27 6.11
C PRO A 18 -1.68 10.08 5.38
N THR A 19 -1.63 10.03 4.06
CA THR A 19 -2.85 10.10 3.24
C THR A 19 -2.67 9.30 1.96
N LEU A 20 -3.74 8.62 1.55
CA LEU A 20 -3.88 8.06 0.21
C LEU A 20 -4.83 8.95 -0.57
N MET A 21 -4.41 9.38 -1.74
CA MET A 21 -5.28 10.08 -2.68
C MET A 21 -5.46 9.26 -3.94
N ALA A 22 -6.70 9.18 -4.42
CA ALA A 22 -7.00 8.64 -5.73
C ALA A 22 -7.38 9.80 -6.65
N LEU A 23 -6.70 9.88 -7.78
CA LEU A 23 -6.91 10.94 -8.76
C LEU A 23 -7.33 10.33 -10.09
N SER A 24 -8.18 11.06 -10.82
CA SER A 24 -8.57 10.64 -12.17
C SER A 24 -7.34 10.65 -13.08
N SER A 25 -7.12 9.57 -13.83
CA SER A 25 -6.04 9.54 -14.81
C SER A 25 -6.34 10.38 -16.05
N GLN A 26 -7.56 10.86 -16.19
CA GLN A 26 -7.97 11.66 -17.34
C GLN A 26 -7.62 13.13 -17.18
N ASP A 27 -7.88 13.69 -15.99
CA ASP A 27 -7.69 15.13 -15.76
C ASP A 27 -7.02 15.47 -14.43
N GLY A 28 -6.69 14.47 -13.62
CA GLY A 28 -5.97 14.67 -12.37
C GLY A 28 -6.82 15.17 -11.20
N HIS A 29 -8.14 15.25 -11.35
CA HIS A 29 -8.94 15.70 -10.21
C HIS A 29 -9.00 14.65 -9.11
N VAL A 30 -9.16 15.07 -7.87
CA VAL A 30 -9.22 14.17 -6.71
C VAL A 30 -10.55 13.45 -6.69
N VAL A 31 -10.50 12.11 -6.74
CA VAL A 31 -11.70 11.26 -6.70
C VAL A 31 -11.99 10.82 -5.27
N ALA A 32 -10.95 10.50 -4.51
CA ALA A 32 -11.09 10.00 -3.15
C ALA A 32 -9.84 10.34 -2.34
N LYS A 33 -10.03 10.41 -1.02
CA LYS A 33 -8.95 10.71 -0.09
C LYS A 33 -9.24 9.96 1.21
N VAL A 34 -8.24 9.26 1.72
CA VAL A 34 -8.39 8.48 2.95
C VAL A 34 -7.10 8.53 3.77
N ASP A 35 -7.23 8.53 5.10
CA ASP A 35 -6.08 8.47 5.98
C ASP A 35 -5.40 7.09 5.87
N THR A 36 -4.07 7.09 5.97
CA THR A 36 -3.28 5.87 5.94
C THR A 36 -2.41 5.75 7.18
N CYS A 37 -1.58 4.71 7.21
CA CYS A 37 -0.59 4.54 8.25
C CYS A 37 0.52 5.59 8.13
N GLY A 38 1.24 5.81 9.21
CA GLY A 38 2.28 6.83 9.30
C GLY A 38 3.52 6.51 8.48
N ASP A 39 4.08 7.53 7.86
CA ASP A 39 5.26 7.43 7.01
C ASP A 39 4.99 6.48 5.82
N ALA A 40 3.87 6.70 5.14
CA ALA A 40 3.49 5.92 3.96
C ALA A 40 4.50 6.16 2.83
N ASP A 41 4.96 5.11 2.18
CA ASP A 41 6.00 5.22 1.16
C ASP A 41 5.64 4.54 -0.15
N ASP A 42 5.22 3.28 -0.11
CA ASP A 42 4.87 2.52 -1.31
C ASP A 42 3.40 2.16 -1.33
N VAL A 43 2.82 2.16 -2.52
CA VAL A 43 1.43 1.77 -2.73
C VAL A 43 1.33 0.86 -3.94
N PHE A 44 0.52 -0.20 -3.82
CA PHE A 44 0.31 -1.18 -4.89
C PHE A 44 -1.16 -1.50 -5.04
N VAL A 45 -1.56 -1.76 -6.29
CA VAL A 45 -2.93 -2.17 -6.62
C VAL A 45 -2.95 -3.68 -6.89
N ASP A 46 -3.78 -4.39 -6.14
CA ASP A 46 -4.07 -5.80 -6.36
C ASP A 46 -5.42 -5.87 -7.07
N ARG A 47 -5.38 -5.94 -8.39
CA ARG A 47 -6.59 -5.89 -9.22
C ARG A 47 -7.47 -7.14 -9.03
N LYS A 48 -6.84 -8.27 -8.82
CA LYS A 48 -7.52 -9.55 -8.64
C LYS A 48 -8.45 -9.52 -7.43
N ARG A 49 -8.02 -8.85 -6.35
CA ARG A 49 -8.76 -8.81 -5.09
C ARG A 49 -9.45 -7.49 -4.83
N ARG A 50 -9.24 -6.50 -5.69
CA ARG A 50 -9.70 -5.12 -5.51
C ARG A 50 -9.19 -4.54 -4.20
N ARG A 51 -7.91 -4.72 -3.96
CA ARG A 51 -7.23 -4.25 -2.75
C ARG A 51 -6.09 -3.31 -3.10
N VAL A 52 -5.74 -2.50 -2.12
CA VAL A 52 -4.59 -1.61 -2.21
C VAL A 52 -3.72 -1.88 -0.99
N TYR A 53 -2.42 -2.02 -1.21
CA TYR A 53 -1.45 -2.25 -0.15
C TYR A 53 -0.58 -1.02 -0.01
N VAL A 54 -0.45 -0.51 1.23
CA VAL A 54 0.39 0.64 1.53
C VAL A 54 1.40 0.24 2.58
N SER A 55 2.69 0.32 2.25
CA SER A 55 3.74 0.03 3.24
C SER A 55 4.20 1.32 3.89
N CYS A 56 4.29 1.30 5.20
CA CYS A 56 4.53 2.48 6.00
C CYS A 56 5.71 2.29 6.94
N GLY A 57 6.53 3.33 7.06
CA GLY A 57 7.69 3.33 7.94
C GLY A 57 7.35 3.20 9.42
N GLU A 58 6.10 3.46 9.80
CA GLU A 58 5.66 3.23 11.17
C GLU A 58 5.72 1.73 11.55
N GLY A 59 5.81 0.84 10.56
CA GLY A 59 5.91 -0.61 10.81
C GLY A 59 4.62 -1.36 10.53
N VAL A 60 3.90 -0.98 9.48
CA VAL A 60 2.60 -1.54 9.13
C VAL A 60 2.47 -1.60 7.62
N VAL A 61 1.81 -2.64 7.13
CA VAL A 61 1.22 -2.63 5.79
C VAL A 61 -0.28 -2.45 5.97
N GLU A 62 -0.80 -1.37 5.43
CA GLU A 62 -2.22 -1.11 5.46
C GLU A 62 -2.88 -1.71 4.22
N VAL A 63 -3.96 -2.46 4.44
CA VAL A 63 -4.70 -3.09 3.36
C VAL A 63 -6.04 -2.38 3.24
N LEU A 64 -6.31 -1.83 2.07
CA LEU A 64 -7.58 -1.17 1.79
C LEU A 64 -8.33 -1.92 0.70
N GLU A 65 -9.64 -1.81 0.74
CA GLU A 65 -10.50 -2.38 -0.28
C GLU A 65 -11.05 -1.25 -1.12
N SER A 66 -10.99 -1.39 -2.43
CA SER A 66 -11.59 -0.41 -3.33
C SER A 66 -13.04 -0.79 -3.61
N GLY A 67 -13.91 0.21 -3.64
CA GLY A 67 -15.31 0.02 -3.90
C GLY A 67 -15.93 1.28 -4.49
N GLU A 68 -17.23 1.24 -4.72
CA GLU A 68 -17.94 2.38 -5.32
C GLU A 68 -17.87 3.64 -4.46
N ALA A 69 -17.85 3.47 -3.15
CA ALA A 69 -17.80 4.61 -2.21
C ALA A 69 -16.37 5.10 -1.94
N GLY A 70 -15.37 4.54 -2.61
CA GLY A 70 -13.97 4.90 -2.41
C GLY A 70 -13.18 3.75 -1.78
N TYR A 71 -12.30 4.07 -0.86
CA TYR A 71 -11.39 3.09 -0.26
C TYR A 71 -11.68 2.94 1.23
N ARG A 72 -11.67 1.69 1.69
CA ARG A 72 -11.99 1.36 3.09
C ARG A 72 -10.88 0.50 3.66
N ARG A 73 -10.43 0.83 4.87
CA ARG A 73 -9.42 0.00 5.54
C ARG A 73 -10.00 -1.39 5.82
N LEU A 74 -9.26 -2.40 5.38
CA LEU A 74 -9.64 -3.79 5.59
C LEU A 74 -8.81 -4.40 6.71
N ALA A 75 -7.51 -4.09 6.77
CA ALA A 75 -6.61 -4.66 7.77
C ALA A 75 -5.36 -3.80 7.91
N ARG A 76 -4.69 -3.95 9.06
CA ARG A 76 -3.35 -3.42 9.29
C ARG A 76 -2.46 -4.59 9.68
N VAL A 77 -1.46 -4.86 8.87
CA VAL A 77 -0.56 -5.99 9.07
C VAL A 77 0.75 -5.48 9.67
N PRO A 78 1.09 -5.88 10.91
CA PRO A 78 2.33 -5.40 11.52
C PRO A 78 3.56 -5.85 10.75
N THR A 79 4.50 -4.95 10.58
CA THR A 79 5.83 -5.24 10.06
C THR A 79 6.85 -4.77 11.09
N VAL A 80 7.81 -3.96 10.67
CA VAL A 80 8.86 -3.47 11.57
C VAL A 80 9.04 -1.97 11.31
N PRO A 81 9.19 -1.14 12.35
CA PRO A 81 9.47 0.29 12.14
C PRO A 81 10.63 0.50 11.17
N GLY A 82 10.43 1.37 10.20
CA GLY A 82 11.38 1.64 9.14
C GLY A 82 11.25 0.75 7.92
N ALA A 83 10.43 -0.30 7.96
CA ALA A 83 10.22 -1.20 6.82
C ALA A 83 9.20 -0.59 5.85
N ARG A 84 9.65 0.38 5.07
CA ARG A 84 8.77 1.13 4.17
C ARG A 84 8.90 0.74 2.70
N THR A 85 9.95 0.02 2.34
CA THR A 85 10.20 -0.40 0.97
C THR A 85 9.60 -1.76 0.73
N SER A 86 8.78 -1.88 -0.31
CA SER A 86 8.08 -3.12 -0.61
C SER A 86 7.87 -3.28 -2.10
N LEU A 87 7.36 -4.44 -2.49
CA LEU A 87 7.00 -4.75 -3.87
C LEU A 87 5.87 -5.75 -3.87
N PHE A 88 4.77 -5.42 -4.51
CA PHE A 88 3.73 -6.39 -4.80
C PHE A 88 3.98 -6.94 -6.21
N ALA A 89 4.12 -8.25 -6.32
CA ALA A 89 4.34 -8.93 -7.60
C ALA A 89 3.08 -9.75 -7.92
N PRO A 90 2.19 -9.22 -8.77
CA PRO A 90 0.94 -9.92 -9.12
C PRO A 90 1.18 -11.28 -9.74
N GLU A 91 2.19 -11.42 -10.58
CA GLU A 91 2.53 -12.68 -11.24
C GLU A 91 2.97 -13.76 -10.25
N LEU A 92 3.45 -13.39 -9.08
CA LEU A 92 3.83 -14.32 -8.01
C LEU A 92 2.79 -14.40 -6.91
N ASP A 93 1.83 -13.48 -6.95
CA ASP A 93 0.79 -13.36 -5.93
C ASP A 93 1.38 -13.21 -4.53
N ARG A 94 2.36 -12.32 -4.41
CA ARG A 94 3.12 -12.10 -3.16
C ARG A 94 3.44 -10.62 -2.97
N LEU A 95 3.42 -10.21 -1.72
CA LEU A 95 3.93 -8.89 -1.30
C LEU A 95 5.24 -9.13 -0.54
N PHE A 96 6.29 -8.47 -0.99
CA PHE A 96 7.61 -8.54 -0.38
C PHE A 96 7.88 -7.24 0.36
N VAL A 97 8.35 -7.32 1.60
CA VAL A 97 8.69 -6.15 2.40
C VAL A 97 10.16 -6.26 2.83
N ALA A 98 10.94 -5.24 2.51
CA ALA A 98 12.35 -5.20 2.89
C ALA A 98 12.45 -4.73 4.34
N VAL A 99 13.01 -5.58 5.19
CA VAL A 99 13.22 -5.30 6.60
C VAL A 99 14.72 -5.14 6.83
N ARG A 100 15.13 -3.93 7.24
CA ARG A 100 16.54 -3.67 7.47
C ARG A 100 17.01 -4.31 8.77
N ALA A 101 18.33 -4.51 8.88
CA ALA A 101 18.93 -5.06 10.08
C ALA A 101 18.64 -4.20 11.30
N ALA A 102 18.38 -4.83 12.43
CA ALA A 102 18.27 -4.21 13.74
C ALA A 102 19.33 -4.84 14.65
N SER A 103 19.43 -4.33 15.88
CA SER A 103 20.54 -4.69 16.77
C SER A 103 20.74 -6.19 16.96
N ASN A 104 19.65 -6.97 16.97
CA ASN A 104 19.73 -8.43 17.18
C ASN A 104 19.18 -9.25 16.02
N GLU A 105 18.82 -8.59 14.91
CA GLU A 105 18.19 -9.26 13.78
C GLU A 105 18.88 -8.87 12.49
N PRO A 106 19.22 -9.81 11.62
CA PRO A 106 19.78 -9.47 10.31
C PRO A 106 18.70 -8.88 9.40
N ALA A 107 19.14 -8.21 8.34
CA ALA A 107 18.25 -7.76 7.31
C ALA A 107 17.53 -8.94 6.68
N ALA A 108 16.29 -8.73 6.27
CA ALA A 108 15.46 -9.81 5.73
C ALA A 108 14.46 -9.27 4.71
N ILE A 109 13.94 -10.17 3.90
CA ILE A 109 12.77 -9.89 3.07
C ILE A 109 11.63 -10.71 3.65
N TRP A 110 10.60 -10.03 4.11
CA TRP A 110 9.39 -10.71 4.57
C TRP A 110 8.47 -10.91 3.38
N VAL A 111 7.89 -12.10 3.30
CA VAL A 111 7.04 -12.49 2.18
C VAL A 111 5.63 -12.74 2.70
N PHE A 112 4.68 -12.00 2.17
CA PHE A 112 3.28 -12.14 2.54
C PHE A 112 2.48 -12.71 1.37
N ARG A 113 1.58 -13.63 1.66
CA ARG A 113 0.60 -14.12 0.71
C ARG A 113 -0.73 -13.46 1.01
N PRO A 114 -1.26 -12.62 0.11
CA PRO A 114 -2.59 -12.04 0.34
C PRO A 114 -3.65 -13.13 0.41
N PRO A 115 -4.56 -13.09 1.39
CA PRO A 115 -5.67 -14.04 1.43
C PRO A 115 -6.63 -13.79 0.29
N SER A 116 -7.30 -14.87 -0.12
CA SER A 116 -8.22 -14.84 -1.26
C SER A 116 -9.41 -13.91 -1.04
#